data_24454e78c06a562ef3ad50f232dc36f1
#
_entry.id   24454e78c06a562ef3ad50f232dc36f1
#
_cell.length_a   1.000
_cell.length_b   1.000
_cell.length_c   1.000
_cell.angle_alpha   90.00
_cell.angle_beta   90.00
_cell.angle_gamma   90.00
#
_symmetry.space_group_name_H-M   'P 1'
#
loop_
_entity.id
_entity.type
_entity.pdbx_description
1 polymer ?
#
loop_
_entity_poly.entity_id
_entity_poly.type
_entity_poly.pdbx_seq_one_letter_code
_entity_poly.pdbx_strand_id
1 'polypeptide(L)'
;MGFCFEYSKRVLIYEFMPNGSLEKFIYKYFSTNVDRQLVWETSYKIAVGIAQGLEYLNRGYNTRILHFDIKPPNILLDENFCLKISDFGIAKICSREESIISMVGTRTVGYIALELFCRNFGGISRRSNVYSYGMMILEMIGGRKNIGVSVDCTSEIYFPHWIYKHIELDEELRLQGLINREDEESARKTIIVSLWCT
;
A
#
# COMPACT_ATOMS: atom_id res chain seq x y z
N MET A 1 15.33 -11.48 15.13
CA MET A 1 15.35 -10.02 15.10
C MET A 1 15.95 -9.48 16.38
N GLY A 2 16.74 -8.40 16.31
CA GLY A 2 17.43 -7.83 17.45
C GLY A 2 17.83 -6.37 17.22
N PHE A 3 18.45 -5.78 18.21
CA PHE A 3 19.01 -4.45 18.10
C PHE A 3 20.34 -4.38 18.87
N CYS A 4 21.20 -3.47 18.44
CA CYS A 4 22.40 -3.10 19.18
C CYS A 4 22.37 -1.58 19.38
N PHE A 5 22.65 -1.20 20.62
CA PHE A 5 22.75 0.21 21.00
C PHE A 5 24.05 0.36 21.79
N GLU A 6 25.08 0.85 21.11
CA GLU A 6 26.42 1.00 21.69
C GLU A 6 26.98 2.37 21.33
N TYR A 7 27.27 3.19 22.33
CA TYR A 7 27.75 4.56 22.20
C TYR A 7 26.86 5.41 21.28
N SER A 8 27.37 5.83 20.12
CA SER A 8 26.65 6.60 19.09
C SER A 8 26.00 5.76 18.00
N LYS A 9 26.24 4.42 18.02
CA LYS A 9 25.76 3.49 16.98
C LYS A 9 24.45 2.85 17.39
N ARG A 10 23.47 2.87 16.47
CA ARG A 10 22.18 2.20 16.62
C ARG A 10 22.01 1.28 15.42
N VAL A 11 21.90 -0.01 15.67
CA VAL A 11 21.77 -1.03 14.63
C VAL A 11 20.55 -1.87 14.91
N LEU A 12 19.74 -2.11 13.88
CA LEU A 12 18.64 -3.04 13.90
C LEU A 12 19.00 -4.28 13.08
N ILE A 13 18.69 -5.45 13.59
CA ILE A 13 18.92 -6.74 12.94
C ILE A 13 17.56 -7.30 12.54
N TYR A 14 17.35 -7.45 11.24
CA TYR A 14 16.13 -7.96 10.65
C TYR A 14 16.38 -9.29 9.94
N GLU A 15 15.29 -10.03 9.75
CA GLU A 15 15.26 -11.13 8.80
C GLU A 15 15.54 -10.61 7.39
N PHE A 16 16.40 -11.28 6.66
CA PHE A 16 16.72 -10.92 5.28
C PHE A 16 15.56 -11.31 4.35
N MET A 17 15.14 -10.39 3.51
CA MET A 17 14.04 -10.56 2.55
C MET A 17 14.63 -10.55 1.13
N PRO A 18 14.86 -11.71 0.50
CA PRO A 18 15.61 -11.82 -0.75
C PRO A 18 15.02 -11.02 -1.90
N ASN A 19 13.68 -10.97 -2.00
CA ASN A 19 13.02 -10.22 -3.05
C ASN A 19 12.91 -8.72 -2.75
N GLY A 20 13.24 -8.30 -1.51
CA GLY A 20 13.19 -6.90 -1.09
C GLY A 20 11.77 -6.36 -1.04
N SER A 21 11.55 -5.11 -1.44
CA SER A 21 10.24 -4.45 -1.35
C SER A 21 9.38 -4.67 -2.59
N LEU A 22 8.05 -4.65 -2.38
CA LEU A 22 7.02 -4.74 -3.43
C LEU A 22 7.18 -3.65 -4.51
N GLU A 23 7.72 -2.48 -4.15
CA GLU A 23 8.00 -1.39 -5.07
C GLU A 23 8.79 -1.82 -6.30
N LYS A 24 9.73 -2.75 -6.15
CA LYS A 24 10.60 -3.25 -7.23
C LYS A 24 9.84 -3.98 -8.35
N PHE A 25 8.60 -4.41 -8.06
CA PHE A 25 7.78 -5.22 -8.96
C PHE A 25 6.60 -4.44 -9.55
N ILE A 26 6.26 -3.29 -9.00
CA ILE A 26 5.13 -2.47 -9.45
C ILE A 26 5.50 -1.62 -10.67
N TYR A 27 6.66 -0.93 -10.63
CA TYR A 27 6.96 0.09 -11.62
C TYR A 27 7.91 -0.42 -12.71
N LYS A 28 7.50 -0.27 -13.97
CA LYS A 28 8.31 -0.65 -15.15
C LYS A 28 9.65 0.09 -15.23
N TYR A 29 9.73 1.31 -14.72
CA TYR A 29 10.91 2.17 -14.83
C TYR A 29 12.15 1.67 -14.08
N PHE A 30 11.98 0.78 -13.10
CA PHE A 30 13.11 0.23 -12.34
C PHE A 30 13.61 -1.11 -12.87
N SER A 31 12.95 -1.68 -13.87
CA SER A 31 13.34 -2.98 -14.42
C SER A 31 13.67 -2.88 -15.89
N THR A 32 14.97 -2.96 -16.21
CA THR A 32 15.46 -3.27 -17.58
C THR A 32 15.20 -4.74 -17.95
N ASN A 33 14.78 -5.56 -17.01
CA ASN A 33 14.44 -6.97 -17.19
C ASN A 33 12.91 -7.16 -17.16
N VAL A 34 12.36 -7.58 -18.27
CA VAL A 34 10.96 -7.98 -18.46
C VAL A 34 10.55 -9.10 -17.49
N ASP A 35 11.52 -9.86 -16.96
CA ASP A 35 11.32 -11.04 -16.10
C ASP A 35 10.89 -10.73 -14.64
N ARG A 36 10.77 -9.46 -14.25
CA ARG A 36 10.42 -9.08 -12.85
C ARG A 36 8.98 -8.66 -12.65
N GLN A 37 8.13 -8.79 -13.66
CA GLN A 37 6.72 -8.46 -13.50
C GLN A 37 5.99 -9.60 -12.78
N LEU A 38 5.26 -9.27 -11.71
CA LEU A 38 4.40 -10.24 -11.03
C LEU A 38 3.25 -10.64 -11.95
N VAL A 39 2.99 -11.94 -12.06
CA VAL A 39 1.74 -12.44 -12.64
C VAL A 39 0.57 -12.10 -11.73
N TRP A 40 -0.63 -11.97 -12.30
CA TRP A 40 -1.83 -11.54 -11.57
C TRP A 40 -2.08 -12.36 -10.30
N GLU A 41 -1.97 -13.68 -10.38
CA GLU A 41 -2.19 -14.57 -9.22
C GLU A 41 -1.30 -14.21 -8.02
N THR A 42 -0.02 -13.91 -8.26
CA THR A 42 0.92 -13.49 -7.20
C THR A 42 0.56 -12.11 -6.66
N SER A 43 0.21 -11.16 -7.54
CA SER A 43 -0.23 -9.81 -7.15
C SER A 43 -1.49 -9.88 -6.29
N TYR A 44 -2.46 -10.71 -6.66
CA TYR A 44 -3.68 -10.92 -5.90
C TYR A 44 -3.41 -11.53 -4.51
N LYS A 45 -2.55 -12.56 -4.43
CA LYS A 45 -2.12 -13.16 -3.16
C LYS A 45 -1.45 -12.14 -2.24
N ILE A 46 -0.60 -11.29 -2.80
CA ILE A 46 0.05 -10.20 -2.05
C ILE A 46 -1.01 -9.21 -1.54
N ALA A 47 -1.96 -8.78 -2.38
CA ALA A 47 -3.03 -7.88 -1.97
C ALA A 47 -3.85 -8.45 -0.80
N VAL A 48 -4.29 -9.70 -0.91
CA VAL A 48 -5.04 -10.38 0.15
C VAL A 48 -4.20 -10.51 1.42
N GLY A 49 -2.93 -10.89 1.30
CA GLY A 49 -2.03 -11.03 2.44
C GLY A 49 -1.79 -9.72 3.18
N ILE A 50 -1.68 -8.58 2.47
CA ILE A 50 -1.59 -7.25 3.11
C ILE A 50 -2.87 -6.94 3.88
N ALA A 51 -4.05 -7.20 3.30
CA ALA A 51 -5.32 -6.99 3.97
C ALA A 51 -5.43 -7.84 5.26
N GLN A 52 -5.02 -9.11 5.22
CA GLN A 52 -4.96 -9.99 6.39
C GLN A 52 -3.97 -9.48 7.45
N GLY A 53 -2.80 -8.99 7.03
CA GLY A 53 -1.83 -8.37 7.94
C GLY A 53 -2.40 -7.14 8.63
N LEU A 54 -3.07 -6.25 7.89
CA LEU A 54 -3.74 -5.08 8.46
C LEU A 54 -4.90 -5.46 9.38
N GLU A 55 -5.66 -6.47 9.04
CA GLU A 55 -6.71 -7.01 9.91
C GLU A 55 -6.12 -7.53 11.23
N TYR A 56 -5.03 -8.29 11.16
CA TYR A 56 -4.32 -8.78 12.34
C TYR A 56 -3.87 -7.63 13.25
N LEU A 57 -3.26 -6.58 12.70
CA LEU A 57 -2.85 -5.40 13.45
C LEU A 57 -4.02 -4.68 14.12
N ASN A 58 -5.20 -4.73 13.52
CA ASN A 58 -6.42 -4.10 14.04
C ASN A 58 -7.23 -4.96 15.02
N ARG A 59 -7.01 -6.29 15.03
CA ARG A 59 -7.82 -7.25 15.83
C ARG A 59 -7.37 -7.44 17.28
N GLY A 60 -6.29 -6.79 17.73
CA GLY A 60 -5.82 -6.93 19.12
C GLY A 60 -6.96 -6.78 20.14
N TYR A 61 -7.02 -7.67 21.14
CA TYR A 61 -8.13 -7.73 22.09
C TYR A 61 -8.33 -6.43 22.86
N ASN A 62 -7.27 -5.88 23.43
CA ASN A 62 -7.27 -4.63 24.20
C ASN A 62 -6.57 -3.48 23.49
N THR A 63 -5.70 -3.79 22.54
CA THR A 63 -4.89 -2.81 21.82
C THR A 63 -4.89 -3.11 20.34
N ARG A 64 -4.78 -2.08 19.55
CA ARG A 64 -4.60 -2.17 18.09
C ARG A 64 -3.34 -1.42 17.69
N ILE A 65 -2.74 -1.87 16.60
CA ILE A 65 -1.57 -1.20 16.02
C ILE A 65 -2.02 -0.49 14.75
N LEU A 66 -1.85 0.81 14.73
CA LEU A 66 -2.08 1.65 13.55
C LEU A 66 -0.72 1.94 12.92
N HIS A 67 -0.48 1.43 11.72
CA HIS A 67 0.82 1.48 11.06
C HIS A 67 1.16 2.88 10.51
N PHE A 68 0.19 3.52 9.84
CA PHE A 68 0.24 4.86 9.26
C PHE A 68 1.24 5.10 8.12
N ASP A 69 1.99 4.10 7.71
CA ASP A 69 2.93 4.21 6.57
C ASP A 69 2.84 2.99 5.65
N ILE A 70 1.62 2.57 5.34
CA ILE A 70 1.37 1.48 4.38
C ILE A 70 1.64 2.01 2.97
N LYS A 71 2.66 1.43 2.32
CA LYS A 71 3.12 1.78 0.97
C LYS A 71 4.00 0.67 0.40
N PRO A 72 4.22 0.58 -0.94
CA PRO A 72 4.99 -0.49 -1.56
C PRO A 72 6.41 -0.69 -1.00
N PRO A 73 7.19 0.36 -0.66
CA PRO A 73 8.51 0.19 -0.05
C PRO A 73 8.51 -0.54 1.30
N ASN A 74 7.41 -0.48 2.05
CA ASN A 74 7.27 -1.07 3.38
C ASN A 74 6.63 -2.46 3.38
N ILE A 75 6.33 -3.02 2.20
CA ILE A 75 5.91 -4.41 2.02
C ILE A 75 7.10 -5.18 1.49
N LEU A 76 7.66 -6.04 2.33
CA LEU A 76 8.82 -6.87 1.98
C LEU A 76 8.37 -8.27 1.56
N LEU A 77 9.12 -8.88 0.65
CA LEU A 77 8.81 -10.18 0.07
C LEU A 77 9.97 -11.16 0.32
N ASP A 78 9.65 -12.32 0.86
CA ASP A 78 10.60 -13.41 1.02
C ASP A 78 10.86 -14.14 -0.31
N GLU A 79 11.64 -15.20 -0.29
CA GLU A 79 11.99 -16.03 -1.45
C GLU A 79 10.77 -16.63 -2.17
N ASN A 80 9.67 -16.86 -1.45
CA ASN A 80 8.43 -17.44 -1.96
C ASN A 80 7.35 -16.39 -2.27
N PHE A 81 7.73 -15.10 -2.28
CA PHE A 81 6.79 -13.97 -2.38
C PHE A 81 5.78 -13.87 -1.23
N CYS A 82 6.05 -14.53 -0.09
CA CYS A 82 5.29 -14.29 1.11
C CYS A 82 5.63 -12.90 1.66
N LEU A 83 4.62 -12.12 1.97
CA LEU A 83 4.83 -10.73 2.38
C LEU A 83 5.05 -10.57 3.88
N LYS A 84 5.79 -9.51 4.23
CA LYS A 84 5.89 -8.98 5.60
C LYS A 84 5.71 -7.47 5.57
N ILE A 85 4.80 -6.97 6.40
CA ILE A 85 4.64 -5.52 6.64
C ILE A 85 5.83 -5.08 7.51
N SER A 86 6.51 -4.02 7.10
CA SER A 86 7.72 -3.51 7.76
C SER A 86 7.63 -2.00 8.02
N ASP A 87 8.65 -1.46 8.71
CA ASP A 87 8.78 -0.04 9.05
C ASP A 87 7.67 0.50 9.96
N PHE A 88 7.64 -0.01 11.20
CA PHE A 88 6.74 0.46 12.25
C PHE A 88 7.22 1.76 12.93
N GLY A 89 8.12 2.53 12.29
CA GLY A 89 8.75 3.71 12.86
C GLY A 89 7.80 4.81 13.31
N ILE A 90 6.63 4.93 12.65
CA ILE A 90 5.58 5.88 13.03
C ILE A 90 4.29 5.20 13.51
N ALA A 91 4.30 3.88 13.66
CA ALA A 91 3.15 3.13 14.14
C ALA A 91 2.79 3.50 15.58
N LYS A 92 1.50 3.40 15.91
CA LYS A 92 1.01 3.65 17.27
C LYS A 92 0.20 2.46 17.79
N ILE A 93 0.44 2.15 19.04
CA ILE A 93 -0.39 1.22 19.82
C ILE A 93 -1.47 2.06 20.49
N CYS A 94 -2.73 1.73 20.24
CA CYS A 94 -3.89 2.46 20.74
C CYS A 94 -4.80 1.53 21.49
N SER A 95 -5.46 2.04 22.54
CA SER A 95 -6.56 1.32 23.17
C SER A 95 -7.75 1.22 22.21
N ARG A 96 -8.64 0.27 22.43
CA ARG A 96 -9.82 0.08 21.59
C ARG A 96 -10.82 1.25 21.69
N GLU A 97 -10.77 1.96 22.81
CA GLU A 97 -11.64 3.11 23.12
C GLU A 97 -11.11 4.42 22.56
N GLU A 98 -9.80 4.51 22.27
CA GLU A 98 -9.22 5.68 21.64
C GLU A 98 -9.60 5.73 20.17
N SER A 99 -10.56 6.59 19.85
CA SER A 99 -11.00 6.83 18.46
C SER A 99 -10.21 7.93 17.76
N ILE A 100 -9.44 8.74 18.50
CA ILE A 100 -8.78 9.95 18.01
C ILE A 100 -7.34 10.01 18.50
N ILE A 101 -6.38 10.09 17.56
CA ILE A 101 -4.96 10.17 17.89
C ILE A 101 -4.36 11.42 17.22
N SER A 102 -3.59 12.19 18.01
CA SER A 102 -2.78 13.27 17.47
C SER A 102 -1.47 12.72 16.88
N MET A 103 -1.13 13.10 15.66
CA MET A 103 0.13 12.74 15.03
C MET A 103 0.92 13.96 14.57
N VAL A 104 2.24 13.90 14.82
CA VAL A 104 3.23 14.81 14.27
C VAL A 104 4.25 13.98 13.50
N GLY A 105 4.51 14.31 12.23
CA GLY A 105 5.54 13.62 11.43
C GLY A 105 5.38 13.84 9.93
N THR A 106 6.47 13.58 9.19
CA THR A 106 6.51 13.54 7.73
C THR A 106 5.77 12.30 7.20
N ARG A 107 5.00 12.48 6.16
CA ARG A 107 4.15 11.43 5.58
C ARG A 107 4.38 11.34 4.08
N THR A 108 4.17 10.15 3.54
CA THR A 108 4.37 9.89 2.11
C THR A 108 3.16 10.36 1.31
N VAL A 109 3.34 11.38 0.49
CA VAL A 109 2.30 11.89 -0.42
C VAL A 109 1.82 10.75 -1.33
N GLY A 110 0.51 10.68 -1.58
CA GLY A 110 -0.11 9.64 -2.41
C GLY A 110 -0.74 8.48 -1.63
N TYR A 111 -0.40 8.32 -0.34
CA TYR A 111 -0.97 7.24 0.51
C TYR A 111 -1.63 7.79 1.78
N ILE A 112 -1.71 9.10 1.91
CA ILE A 112 -2.20 9.76 3.13
C ILE A 112 -3.68 10.06 2.98
N ALA A 113 -4.49 9.57 3.91
CA ALA A 113 -5.90 9.93 4.01
C ALA A 113 -6.08 11.42 4.35
N LEU A 114 -7.11 12.05 3.79
CA LEU A 114 -7.37 13.49 3.92
C LEU A 114 -7.48 13.96 5.38
N GLU A 115 -8.06 13.14 6.25
CA GLU A 115 -8.16 13.44 7.68
C GLU A 115 -6.80 13.60 8.38
N LEU A 116 -5.73 13.10 7.76
CA LEU A 116 -4.36 13.27 8.26
C LEU A 116 -3.73 14.60 7.87
N PHE A 117 -4.24 15.26 6.85
CA PHE A 117 -3.80 16.59 6.44
C PHE A 117 -4.50 17.70 7.22
N CYS A 118 -5.76 17.52 7.48
CA CYS A 118 -6.61 18.56 8.08
C CYS A 118 -6.72 18.35 9.59
N ARG A 119 -5.97 19.08 10.38
CA ARG A 119 -5.99 19.02 11.86
C ARG A 119 -7.39 19.18 12.47
N ASN A 120 -8.35 19.73 11.72
CA ASN A 120 -9.71 20.03 12.16
C ASN A 120 -10.74 18.94 11.77
N PHE A 121 -10.37 17.89 11.04
CA PHE A 121 -11.28 16.85 10.55
C PHE A 121 -11.30 15.60 11.42
N GLY A 122 -11.48 15.74 12.73
CA GLY A 122 -11.54 14.56 13.62
C GLY A 122 -10.21 13.82 13.70
N GLY A 123 -10.07 12.93 14.65
CA GLY A 123 -8.79 12.29 14.85
C GLY A 123 -8.50 11.14 13.87
N ILE A 124 -7.27 10.76 13.87
CA ILE A 124 -6.73 9.67 13.06
C ILE A 124 -7.34 8.34 13.51
N SER A 125 -7.87 7.59 12.56
CA SER A 125 -8.53 6.32 12.83
C SER A 125 -7.90 5.16 12.01
N ARG A 126 -8.37 3.94 12.25
CA ARG A 126 -8.05 2.77 11.43
C ARG A 126 -8.33 2.97 9.94
N ARG A 127 -9.25 3.89 9.59
CA ARG A 127 -9.61 4.20 8.19
C ARG A 127 -8.41 4.69 7.40
N SER A 128 -7.47 5.38 8.05
CA SER A 128 -6.24 5.86 7.40
C SER A 128 -5.37 4.72 6.84
N ASN A 129 -5.27 3.57 7.55
CA ASN A 129 -4.57 2.40 7.03
C ASN A 129 -5.33 1.76 5.85
N VAL A 130 -6.67 1.76 5.91
CA VAL A 130 -7.52 1.24 4.82
C VAL A 130 -7.38 2.11 3.57
N TYR A 131 -7.37 3.43 3.73
CA TYR A 131 -7.10 4.37 2.64
C TYR A 131 -5.73 4.10 1.99
N SER A 132 -4.66 4.04 2.81
CA SER A 132 -3.30 3.76 2.31
C SER A 132 -3.23 2.42 1.59
N TYR A 133 -3.93 1.40 2.07
CA TYR A 133 -4.06 0.11 1.42
C TYR A 133 -4.73 0.24 0.05
N GLY A 134 -5.89 0.90 -0.05
CA GLY A 134 -6.58 1.12 -1.32
C GLY A 134 -5.69 1.80 -2.35
N MET A 135 -5.02 2.89 -1.96
CA MET A 135 -4.07 3.62 -2.81
C MET A 135 -2.91 2.74 -3.29
N MET A 136 -2.36 1.90 -2.41
CA MET A 136 -1.28 0.97 -2.75
C MET A 136 -1.74 -0.11 -3.73
N ILE A 137 -2.93 -0.68 -3.55
CA ILE A 137 -3.47 -1.69 -4.45
C ILE A 137 -3.74 -1.10 -5.84
N LEU A 138 -4.26 0.12 -5.93
CA LEU A 138 -4.44 0.81 -7.21
C LEU A 138 -3.11 0.96 -7.95
N GLU A 139 -2.03 1.37 -7.26
CA GLU A 139 -0.68 1.44 -7.87
C GLU A 139 -0.18 0.08 -8.32
N MET A 140 -0.37 -0.95 -7.50
CA MET A 140 0.08 -2.30 -7.81
C MET A 140 -0.59 -2.85 -9.08
N ILE A 141 -1.89 -2.66 -9.22
CA ILE A 141 -2.65 -3.14 -10.39
C ILE A 141 -2.38 -2.27 -11.61
N GLY A 142 -2.32 -0.96 -11.43
CA GLY A 142 -2.08 0.01 -12.50
C GLY A 142 -0.64 0.08 -13.00
N GLY A 143 0.32 -0.43 -12.23
CA GLY A 143 1.76 -0.38 -12.55
C GLY A 143 2.33 1.03 -12.66
N ARG A 144 1.69 2.03 -12.05
CA ARG A 144 2.08 3.44 -12.07
C ARG A 144 1.79 4.11 -10.73
N LYS A 145 2.54 5.17 -10.43
CA LYS A 145 2.33 5.95 -9.20
C LYS A 145 0.98 6.68 -9.20
N ASN A 146 0.35 6.76 -8.04
CA ASN A 146 -0.92 7.48 -7.86
C ASN A 146 -0.81 8.97 -8.19
N ILE A 147 0.37 9.56 -8.02
CA ILE A 147 0.66 10.94 -8.39
C ILE A 147 1.76 10.94 -9.43
N GLY A 148 1.41 11.29 -10.67
CA GLY A 148 2.35 11.43 -11.79
C GLY A 148 2.99 12.82 -11.78
N VAL A 149 4.32 12.89 -11.88
CA VAL A 149 5.09 14.16 -11.90
C VAL A 149 5.23 14.73 -13.31
N SER A 150 4.85 13.98 -14.36
CA SER A 150 5.20 14.29 -15.78
C SER A 150 4.01 14.29 -16.74
N VAL A 151 2.80 14.61 -16.29
CA VAL A 151 1.61 14.59 -17.16
C VAL A 151 1.09 16.01 -17.36
N ASP A 152 0.96 16.41 -18.62
CA ASP A 152 0.50 17.77 -19.02
C ASP A 152 -0.99 18.03 -18.72
N CYS A 153 -1.75 17.00 -18.30
CA CYS A 153 -3.18 17.12 -18.05
C CYS A 153 -3.50 16.85 -16.56
N THR A 154 -4.14 17.81 -15.90
CA THR A 154 -4.45 17.76 -14.44
C THR A 154 -5.33 16.57 -14.03
N SER A 155 -6.19 16.07 -14.91
CA SER A 155 -7.05 14.91 -14.65
C SER A 155 -6.31 13.57 -14.64
N GLU A 156 -5.12 13.50 -15.26
CA GLU A 156 -4.30 12.29 -15.30
C GLU A 156 -3.21 12.26 -14.24
N ILE A 157 -3.02 13.36 -13.51
CA ILE A 157 -2.03 13.47 -12.43
C ILE A 157 -2.40 12.57 -11.25
N TYR A 158 -3.71 12.40 -10.98
CA TYR A 158 -4.22 11.60 -9.89
C TYR A 158 -4.83 10.29 -10.40
N PHE A 159 -4.06 9.21 -10.30
CA PHE A 159 -4.41 7.91 -10.85
C PHE A 159 -5.74 7.32 -10.35
N PRO A 160 -6.13 7.42 -9.07
CA PRO A 160 -7.42 6.93 -8.61
C PRO A 160 -8.61 7.57 -9.35
N HIS A 161 -8.54 8.86 -9.66
CA HIS A 161 -9.59 9.53 -10.44
C HIS A 161 -9.62 9.05 -11.90
N TRP A 162 -8.44 8.89 -12.50
CA TRP A 162 -8.31 8.37 -13.87
C TRP A 162 -8.92 6.97 -13.99
N ILE A 163 -8.55 6.04 -13.10
CA ILE A 163 -9.04 4.65 -13.17
C ILE A 163 -10.55 4.56 -12.86
N TYR A 164 -11.06 5.38 -11.93
CA TYR A 164 -12.49 5.47 -11.65
C TYR A 164 -13.28 5.82 -12.91
N LYS A 165 -12.86 6.86 -13.63
CA LYS A 165 -13.49 7.30 -14.89
C LYS A 165 -13.50 6.21 -15.95
N HIS A 166 -12.39 5.47 -16.12
CA HIS A 166 -12.30 4.40 -17.11
C HIS A 166 -13.18 3.19 -16.75
N ILE A 167 -13.30 2.87 -15.46
CA ILE A 167 -14.23 1.83 -15.01
C ILE A 167 -15.69 2.25 -15.24
N GLU A 168 -16.05 3.50 -14.95
CA GLU A 168 -17.39 4.03 -15.15
C GLU A 168 -17.81 4.01 -16.62
N LEU A 169 -16.87 4.27 -17.53
CA LEU A 169 -17.10 4.25 -18.99
C LEU A 169 -17.00 2.84 -19.59
N ASP A 170 -16.78 1.81 -18.78
CA ASP A 170 -16.57 0.44 -19.22
C ASP A 170 -15.46 0.28 -20.29
N GLU A 171 -14.45 1.15 -20.21
CA GLU A 171 -13.31 1.11 -21.12
C GLU A 171 -12.35 -0.03 -20.78
N GLU A 172 -11.66 -0.54 -21.80
CA GLU A 172 -10.64 -1.58 -21.64
C GLU A 172 -9.46 -1.07 -20.82
N LEU A 173 -9.30 -1.59 -19.61
CA LEU A 173 -8.17 -1.27 -18.75
C LEU A 173 -6.96 -2.12 -19.17
N ARG A 174 -5.95 -1.51 -19.78
CA ARG A 174 -4.68 -2.19 -20.13
C ARG A 174 -3.85 -2.43 -18.87
N LEU A 175 -4.31 -3.33 -18.03
CA LEU A 175 -3.68 -3.69 -16.77
C LEU A 175 -2.48 -4.61 -16.97
N GLN A 176 -1.55 -4.61 -16.02
CA GLN A 176 -0.33 -5.40 -16.10
C GLN A 176 -0.54 -6.82 -15.56
N GLY A 177 0.18 -7.79 -16.14
CA GLY A 177 0.26 -9.16 -15.61
C GLY A 177 -0.99 -10.02 -15.80
N LEU A 178 -2.00 -9.55 -16.55
CA LEU A 178 -3.20 -10.31 -16.86
C LEU A 178 -2.90 -11.30 -17.99
N ILE A 179 -3.37 -12.55 -17.84
CA ILE A 179 -3.15 -13.62 -18.82
C ILE A 179 -4.46 -14.00 -19.49
N ASN A 180 -5.58 -13.91 -18.80
CA ASN A 180 -6.89 -14.38 -19.26
C ASN A 180 -8.03 -13.46 -18.78
N ARG A 181 -9.25 -13.75 -19.25
CA ARG A 181 -10.45 -12.98 -18.92
C ARG A 181 -10.85 -13.07 -17.45
N GLU A 182 -10.56 -14.17 -16.77
CA GLU A 182 -10.86 -14.34 -15.35
C GLU A 182 -9.97 -13.43 -14.50
N ASP A 183 -8.70 -13.30 -14.88
CA ASP A 183 -7.76 -12.36 -14.25
C ASP A 183 -8.26 -10.91 -14.39
N GLU A 184 -8.75 -10.55 -15.59
CA GLU A 184 -9.28 -9.22 -15.86
C GLU A 184 -10.50 -8.89 -14.99
N GLU A 185 -11.45 -9.81 -14.89
CA GLU A 185 -12.65 -9.65 -14.05
C GLU A 185 -12.25 -9.55 -12.57
N SER A 186 -11.31 -10.36 -12.12
CA SER A 186 -10.78 -10.32 -10.76
C SER A 186 -10.06 -9.00 -10.47
N ALA A 187 -9.26 -8.49 -11.42
CA ALA A 187 -8.58 -7.21 -11.32
C ALA A 187 -9.57 -6.05 -11.23
N ARG A 188 -10.61 -6.02 -12.08
CA ARG A 188 -11.68 -5.01 -12.01
C ARG A 188 -12.37 -5.00 -10.65
N LYS A 189 -12.73 -6.16 -10.12
CA LYS A 189 -13.33 -6.26 -8.77
C LYS A 189 -12.39 -5.71 -7.69
N THR A 190 -11.11 -6.05 -7.78
CA THR A 190 -10.09 -5.58 -6.83
C THR A 190 -9.91 -4.06 -6.90
N ILE A 191 -9.94 -3.47 -8.10
CA ILE A 191 -9.90 -2.00 -8.28
C ILE A 191 -11.13 -1.35 -7.65
N ILE A 192 -12.33 -1.87 -7.89
CA ILE A 192 -13.56 -1.33 -7.30
C ILE A 192 -13.50 -1.34 -5.78
N VAL A 193 -13.08 -2.45 -5.18
CA VAL A 193 -12.88 -2.55 -3.73
C VAL A 193 -11.84 -1.54 -3.23
N SER A 194 -10.74 -1.36 -3.97
CA SER A 194 -9.69 -0.41 -3.62
C SER A 194 -10.17 1.04 -3.67
N LEU A 195 -11.01 1.39 -4.66
CA LEU A 195 -11.66 2.70 -4.75
C LEU A 195 -12.64 2.95 -3.58
N TRP A 196 -13.31 1.91 -3.07
CA TRP A 196 -14.14 2.05 -1.86
C TRP A 196 -13.32 2.25 -0.58
N CYS A 197 -12.05 1.89 -0.61
CA CYS A 197 -11.13 2.13 0.50
C CYS A 197 -10.59 3.58 0.51
N THR A 198 -10.66 4.28 -0.62
CA THR A 198 -10.13 5.65 -0.82
C THR A 198 -11.24 6.69 -0.79
#